data_02da39be24f45a4c063edef1a13c062d
#
_entry.id   02da39be24f45a4c063edef1a13c062d
#
_cell.length_a   1.000
_cell.length_b   1.000
_cell.length_c   1.000
_cell.angle_alpha   90.00
_cell.angle_beta   90.00
_cell.angle_gamma   90.00
#
_symmetry.space_group_name_H-M   'P 1'
#
loop_
_entity.id
_entity.type
_entity.pdbx_description
1 polymer ?
#
loop_
_entity_poly.entity_id
_entity_poly.type
_entity_poly.pdbx_seq_one_letter_code
_entity_poly.pdbx_strand_id
1 'polypeptide(L)'
;TGHNERRYRFTKRTHQNQQLGPFISHEMNRCIACYRCVRFYKDYAGGTDLGVFGAHDNVYFGRVEDGVLESEFSGNLTEVCPTGVFTDKTHSERYNRKWDMQFAPSICHGCSSGCNISPGERYGELRRIENRFNGSVNQYFLCDRGRFGYGYVNRTDRPRQPLLADGTKLSLDNALDKAADLLRGRNIVGIGSPRASLESNYALRELVGAEHFYSGIEAGELERIRLVLQVLKDSPLPVPNMREIEDHDAVFVLGEDLTQTAARMALSVRQSTKGKAEEMADAMRVQPWLDAAVKNIGQHALNPLFIATLAETKLDDVAEECVHAAPDDLARIGFAVAHAIDASAPAVAGLDAEALELAQRIANALLAAKRPLIIAGTSLGSKALIEAAGNIAKALHLREKAGSISLVVPEANSLGLAMLGGESVDAALQAVIDGKADAIVVLENDLFTRVDAVKVNAALDAAKVVIVADHQKTATTDRADLVLPAASFAEGDGTLVSQEGRAQRFFQVFDPTYLDASILVHEGWRWLHALRSTLLNKPVDWTLLDHVTQATAASTPALARIVDAAPSAAFRIKGMKLAREPLRYSGRTAMRANISVHEPRTPQDPDTAFAFSMEGYS
;
A
#
# COMPACT_ATOMS: atom_id res chain seq x y z
N THR A 1 -14.65 24.82 28.82
CA THR A 1 -14.44 24.97 30.27
C THR A 1 -15.29 26.07 30.91
N GLY A 2 -16.01 26.89 30.12
CA GLY A 2 -16.93 27.89 30.62
C GLY A 2 -16.30 29.15 31.25
N HIS A 3 -14.98 29.29 31.19
CA HIS A 3 -14.31 30.49 31.66
C HIS A 3 -14.24 31.53 30.53
N ASN A 4 -14.98 32.63 30.69
CA ASN A 4 -15.03 33.73 29.72
C ASN A 4 -14.03 34.87 30.06
N GLU A 5 -13.50 34.87 31.29
CA GLU A 5 -12.61 35.92 31.76
C GLU A 5 -11.23 35.38 32.12
N ARG A 6 -10.21 36.16 31.78
CA ARG A 6 -8.81 35.89 32.04
C ARG A 6 -8.42 36.37 33.43
N ARG A 7 -7.93 35.48 34.29
CA ARG A 7 -7.50 35.83 35.65
C ARG A 7 -6.11 36.49 35.72
N TYR A 8 -5.24 36.21 34.72
CA TYR A 8 -3.87 36.70 34.72
C TYR A 8 -3.71 37.92 33.81
N ARG A 9 -2.96 38.91 34.29
CA ARG A 9 -2.74 40.22 33.58
C ARG A 9 -1.40 40.22 32.82
N PHE A 10 -1.06 39.19 32.11
CA PHE A 10 0.12 39.17 31.23
C PHE A 10 -0.29 39.11 29.76
N THR A 11 0.58 39.56 28.87
CA THR A 11 0.38 39.45 27.44
C THR A 11 0.41 38.00 27.04
N LYS A 12 -0.63 37.49 26.37
CA LYS A 12 -0.66 36.14 25.85
C LYS A 12 0.35 36.06 24.70
N ARG A 13 1.27 35.09 24.80
CA ARG A 13 2.13 34.75 23.70
C ARG A 13 1.28 34.25 22.53
N THR A 14 1.47 34.81 21.33
CA THR A 14 0.79 34.42 20.12
C THR A 14 1.82 34.22 19.03
N HIS A 15 1.81 33.04 18.43
CA HIS A 15 2.62 32.69 17.27
C HIS A 15 1.76 32.70 16.01
N GLN A 16 2.39 33.03 14.89
CA GLN A 16 1.76 32.90 13.58
C GLN A 16 1.77 31.43 13.18
N ASN A 17 0.72 31.01 12.48
CA ASN A 17 0.64 29.69 11.87
C ASN A 17 1.26 29.74 10.48
N GLN A 18 1.86 28.64 10.04
CA GLN A 18 2.44 28.50 8.71
C GLN A 18 1.54 27.68 7.79
N GLN A 19 1.69 27.90 6.49
CA GLN A 19 1.20 27.00 5.46
C GLN A 19 2.24 25.88 5.26
N LEU A 20 1.86 24.65 5.58
CA LEU A 20 2.73 23.47 5.52
C LEU A 20 2.34 22.49 4.41
N GLY A 21 1.69 22.99 3.36
CA GLY A 21 1.26 22.21 2.21
C GLY A 21 -0.20 21.73 2.30
N PRO A 22 -0.57 20.74 1.46
CA PRO A 22 -1.96 20.32 1.32
C PRO A 22 -2.46 19.42 2.46
N PHE A 23 -1.56 18.80 3.23
CA PHE A 23 -1.93 17.72 4.15
C PHE A 23 -1.94 18.12 5.61
N ILE A 24 -1.12 19.08 6.02
CA ILE A 24 -0.90 19.42 7.43
C ILE A 24 -1.37 20.85 7.72
N SER A 25 -2.28 20.97 8.69
CA SER A 25 -2.64 22.25 9.31
C SER A 25 -1.73 22.52 10.50
N HIS A 26 -1.36 23.78 10.69
CA HIS A 26 -0.44 24.23 11.72
C HIS A 26 -1.11 25.21 12.69
N GLU A 27 -1.04 24.92 13.99
CA GLU A 27 -1.54 25.76 15.07
C GLU A 27 -0.53 25.90 16.20
N MET A 28 0.48 26.73 15.99
CA MET A 28 1.64 26.84 16.88
C MET A 28 1.30 27.21 18.32
N ASN A 29 0.20 27.94 18.56
CA ASN A 29 -0.22 28.33 19.91
C ASN A 29 -0.63 27.16 20.82
N ARG A 30 -0.79 25.95 20.28
CA ARG A 30 -1.07 24.72 21.04
C ARG A 30 0.20 24.02 21.52
N CYS A 31 1.37 24.51 21.15
CA CYS A 31 2.64 23.85 21.43
C CYS A 31 3.00 23.87 22.93
N ILE A 32 3.44 22.70 23.42
CA ILE A 32 3.97 22.50 24.78
C ILE A 32 5.48 22.29 24.79
N ALA A 33 6.16 22.54 23.66
CA ALA A 33 7.60 22.38 23.47
C ALA A 33 8.14 21.00 23.88
N CYS A 34 7.44 19.93 23.51
CA CYS A 34 7.84 18.56 23.82
C CYS A 34 8.88 17.97 22.84
N TYR A 35 9.16 18.63 21.72
CA TYR A 35 10.13 18.24 20.68
C TYR A 35 9.82 16.93 19.93
N ARG A 36 8.72 16.24 20.19
CA ARG A 36 8.40 14.96 19.53
C ARG A 36 8.32 15.07 18.01
N CYS A 37 7.76 16.18 17.50
CA CYS A 37 7.62 16.42 16.06
C CYS A 37 8.95 16.45 15.33
N VAL A 38 9.92 17.26 15.80
CA VAL A 38 11.23 17.38 15.15
C VAL A 38 12.08 16.12 15.35
N ARG A 39 12.01 15.46 16.52
CA ARG A 39 12.69 14.18 16.72
C ARG A 39 12.17 13.10 15.77
N PHE A 40 10.86 13.00 15.59
CA PHE A 40 10.31 12.12 14.59
C PHE A 40 10.73 12.53 13.18
N TYR A 41 10.46 13.78 12.81
CA TYR A 41 10.59 14.25 11.43
C TYR A 41 12.05 14.24 10.94
N LYS A 42 12.97 14.77 11.74
CA LYS A 42 14.40 14.83 11.40
C LYS A 42 15.13 13.54 11.73
N ASP A 43 15.06 13.14 13.01
CA ASP A 43 15.96 12.10 13.52
C ASP A 43 15.49 10.70 13.07
N TYR A 44 14.18 10.49 12.94
CA TYR A 44 13.65 9.17 12.56
C TYR A 44 13.35 9.08 11.07
N ALA A 45 12.60 10.04 10.52
CA ALA A 45 12.15 10.02 9.13
C ALA A 45 13.12 10.67 8.13
N GLY A 46 14.14 11.40 8.58
CA GLY A 46 15.17 12.02 7.72
C GLY A 46 14.71 13.29 7.00
N GLY A 47 13.58 13.91 7.41
CA GLY A 47 13.14 15.18 6.84
C GLY A 47 14.05 16.34 7.28
N THR A 48 14.34 17.27 6.39
CA THR A 48 15.28 18.38 6.63
C THR A 48 14.60 19.73 6.80
N ASP A 49 13.34 19.84 6.38
CA ASP A 49 12.62 21.10 6.20
C ASP A 49 11.69 21.49 7.37
N LEU A 50 11.67 20.74 8.46
CA LEU A 50 11.02 21.09 9.72
C LEU A 50 12.06 21.28 10.81
N GLY A 51 12.02 22.38 11.55
CA GLY A 51 13.00 22.70 12.57
C GLY A 51 12.42 23.31 13.83
N VAL A 52 13.32 23.68 14.73
CA VAL A 52 13.03 24.46 15.94
C VAL A 52 13.78 25.77 15.84
N PHE A 53 13.07 26.88 16.00
CA PHE A 53 13.60 28.24 15.87
C PHE A 53 13.33 29.02 17.16
N GLY A 54 14.18 30.02 17.43
CA GLY A 54 14.09 30.82 18.64
C GLY A 54 14.66 30.14 19.88
N ALA A 55 14.53 30.79 21.01
CA ALA A 55 15.05 30.34 22.29
C ALA A 55 14.11 30.70 23.46
N HIS A 56 14.30 30.04 24.60
CA HIS A 56 13.51 30.22 25.82
C HIS A 56 12.00 30.11 25.58
N ASP A 57 11.25 31.14 25.91
CA ASP A 57 9.79 31.16 25.80
C ASP A 57 9.29 31.42 24.37
N ASN A 58 10.17 31.69 23.41
CA ASN A 58 9.84 31.98 22.02
C ASN A 58 10.22 30.84 21.06
N VAL A 59 10.26 29.62 21.54
CA VAL A 59 10.55 28.46 20.70
C VAL A 59 9.39 28.23 19.71
N TYR A 60 9.73 28.09 18.43
CA TYR A 60 8.82 27.89 17.33
C TYR A 60 9.15 26.59 16.59
N PHE A 61 8.16 25.77 16.34
CA PHE A 61 8.28 24.51 15.60
C PHE A 61 7.61 24.65 14.25
N GLY A 62 8.37 24.63 13.18
CA GLY A 62 7.88 24.85 11.83
C GLY A 62 8.99 24.78 10.79
N ARG A 63 8.73 25.34 9.62
CA ARG A 63 9.73 25.60 8.57
C ARG A 63 10.36 26.97 8.78
N VAL A 64 11.44 27.28 8.04
CA VAL A 64 12.02 28.63 8.00
C VAL A 64 10.99 29.62 7.43
N GLU A 65 10.27 29.21 6.40
CA GLU A 65 9.21 29.96 5.74
C GLU A 65 8.05 29.03 5.35
N ASP A 66 6.95 29.59 4.87
CA ASP A 66 5.83 28.81 4.36
C ASP A 66 6.26 27.88 3.21
N GLY A 67 5.74 26.67 3.17
CA GLY A 67 6.06 25.70 2.14
C GLY A 67 5.60 24.29 2.48
N VAL A 68 5.64 23.40 1.51
CA VAL A 68 5.22 22.00 1.68
C VAL A 68 6.25 21.25 2.52
N LEU A 69 5.81 20.44 3.46
CA LEU A 69 6.66 19.45 4.14
C LEU A 69 6.96 18.30 3.17
N GLU A 70 8.23 18.09 2.88
CA GLU A 70 8.67 17.22 1.77
C GLU A 70 8.92 15.76 2.15
N SER A 71 8.96 15.43 3.45
CA SER A 71 9.10 14.03 3.88
C SER A 71 7.88 13.20 3.50
N GLU A 72 8.08 12.00 2.99
CA GLU A 72 7.04 11.00 2.68
C GLU A 72 6.24 10.58 3.92
N PHE A 73 6.68 11.01 5.10
CA PHE A 73 6.06 10.70 6.40
C PHE A 73 5.54 11.94 7.12
N SER A 74 5.35 13.07 6.43
CA SER A 74 4.90 14.31 7.04
C SER A 74 3.58 14.16 7.79
N GLY A 75 2.66 13.36 7.28
CA GLY A 75 1.36 13.08 7.88
C GLY A 75 1.42 12.45 9.28
N ASN A 76 2.52 11.79 9.65
CA ASN A 76 2.66 11.24 10.99
C ASN A 76 2.82 12.32 12.07
N LEU A 77 3.15 13.55 11.70
CA LEU A 77 3.14 14.68 12.64
C LEU A 77 1.78 14.85 13.32
N THR A 78 0.68 14.49 12.63
CA THR A 78 -0.69 14.57 13.18
C THR A 78 -0.93 13.56 14.31
N GLU A 79 -0.22 12.44 14.33
CA GLU A 79 -0.31 11.40 15.35
C GLU A 79 0.78 11.54 16.41
N VAL A 80 1.95 12.04 16.03
CA VAL A 80 3.08 12.26 16.95
C VAL A 80 2.86 13.47 17.85
N CYS A 81 2.19 14.52 17.36
CA CYS A 81 1.93 15.73 18.12
C CYS A 81 0.82 15.52 19.16
N PRO A 82 1.09 15.64 20.47
CA PRO A 82 0.11 15.34 21.52
C PRO A 82 -0.94 16.45 21.72
N THR A 83 -0.73 17.65 21.16
CA THR A 83 -1.55 18.83 21.45
C THR A 83 -2.25 19.42 20.21
N GLY A 84 -2.08 18.81 19.04
CA GLY A 84 -2.73 19.27 17.80
C GLY A 84 -2.15 20.56 17.23
N VAL A 85 -0.85 20.79 17.40
CA VAL A 85 -0.11 21.81 16.61
C VAL A 85 -0.14 21.43 15.15
N PHE A 86 0.08 20.14 14.87
CA PHE A 86 -0.03 19.56 13.54
C PHE A 86 -1.28 18.70 13.48
N THR A 87 -2.19 19.02 12.58
CA THR A 87 -3.44 18.27 12.39
C THR A 87 -3.66 17.97 10.91
N ASP A 88 -4.45 16.94 10.65
CA ASP A 88 -4.82 16.52 9.30
C ASP A 88 -5.71 17.58 8.65
N LYS A 89 -5.19 18.28 7.64
CA LYS A 89 -5.89 19.34 6.92
C LYS A 89 -7.04 18.79 6.10
N THR A 90 -6.87 17.61 5.48
CA THR A 90 -7.91 17.00 4.65
C THR A 90 -9.12 16.57 5.50
N HIS A 91 -8.88 16.15 6.73
CA HIS A 91 -9.94 15.85 7.69
C HIS A 91 -10.60 17.12 8.25
N SER A 92 -9.84 18.20 8.43
CA SER A 92 -10.36 19.44 9.00
C SER A 92 -11.43 20.11 8.14
N GLU A 93 -11.37 19.94 6.83
CA GLU A 93 -12.36 20.48 5.88
C GLU A 93 -13.73 19.81 6.03
N ARG A 94 -13.75 18.57 6.49
CA ARG A 94 -14.95 17.74 6.68
C ARG A 94 -14.95 17.12 8.09
N TYR A 95 -14.60 17.94 9.07
CA TYR A 95 -14.36 17.48 10.44
C TYR A 95 -15.57 16.79 11.05
N ASN A 96 -15.31 15.65 11.62
CA ASN A 96 -16.14 14.97 12.57
C ASN A 96 -15.27 14.31 13.65
N ARG A 97 -15.85 14.01 14.79
CA ARG A 97 -15.09 13.45 15.90
C ARG A 97 -14.76 11.98 15.64
N LYS A 98 -13.64 11.52 16.17
CA LYS A 98 -13.16 10.15 15.92
C LYS A 98 -14.19 9.08 16.33
N TRP A 99 -14.88 9.28 17.42
CA TRP A 99 -15.92 8.35 17.88
C TRP A 99 -17.21 8.36 17.05
N ASP A 100 -17.38 9.32 16.17
CA ASP A 100 -18.49 9.37 15.22
C ASP A 100 -18.17 8.67 13.91
N MET A 101 -16.93 8.25 13.71
CA MET A 101 -16.50 7.54 12.52
C MET A 101 -16.61 6.04 12.70
N GLN A 102 -16.93 5.36 11.61
CA GLN A 102 -16.85 3.92 11.47
C GLN A 102 -15.46 3.55 10.96
N PHE A 103 -14.83 2.54 11.56
CA PHE A 103 -13.51 2.07 11.19
C PHE A 103 -13.53 0.56 10.94
N ALA A 104 -12.67 0.09 10.05
CA ALA A 104 -12.38 -1.33 9.92
C ALA A 104 -10.87 -1.55 9.75
N PRO A 105 -10.34 -2.74 10.11
CA PRO A 105 -8.99 -3.12 9.73
C PRO A 105 -8.86 -3.19 8.21
N SER A 106 -7.83 -2.57 7.65
CA SER A 106 -7.61 -2.57 6.21
C SER A 106 -6.13 -2.57 5.86
N ILE A 107 -5.84 -2.78 4.58
CA ILE A 107 -4.51 -2.78 4.02
C ILE A 107 -4.39 -1.63 3.02
N CYS A 108 -3.25 -0.95 3.03
CA CYS A 108 -2.98 0.13 2.10
C CYS A 108 -2.82 -0.38 0.66
N HIS A 109 -3.50 0.26 -0.28
CA HIS A 109 -3.45 -0.03 -1.71
C HIS A 109 -2.44 0.85 -2.47
N GLY A 110 -1.65 1.68 -1.76
CA GLY A 110 -0.76 2.66 -2.39
C GLY A 110 0.53 2.10 -3.00
N CYS A 111 0.99 0.92 -2.55
CA CYS A 111 2.16 0.18 -3.07
C CYS A 111 2.16 -1.25 -2.53
N SER A 112 3.16 -2.04 -2.93
CA SER A 112 3.29 -3.46 -2.56
C SER A 112 3.76 -3.74 -1.12
N SER A 113 4.02 -2.72 -0.30
CA SER A 113 4.50 -2.89 1.08
C SER A 113 3.50 -3.52 2.05
N GLY A 114 2.18 -3.47 1.76
CA GLY A 114 1.16 -4.11 2.59
C GLY A 114 0.94 -3.47 3.96
N CYS A 115 1.15 -2.15 4.10
CA CYS A 115 0.95 -1.41 5.36
C CYS A 115 -0.48 -1.56 5.89
N ASN A 116 -0.60 -1.76 7.21
CA ASN A 116 -1.88 -1.87 7.88
C ASN A 116 -2.45 -0.48 8.19
N ILE A 117 -3.71 -0.26 7.86
CA ILE A 117 -4.41 1.01 8.01
C ILE A 117 -5.76 0.85 8.70
N SER A 118 -6.27 1.94 9.25
CA SER A 118 -7.63 2.09 9.76
C SER A 118 -8.32 3.23 9.03
N PRO A 119 -9.01 2.96 7.93
CA PRO A 119 -9.83 3.96 7.25
C PRO A 119 -11.07 4.27 8.10
N GLY A 120 -11.37 5.55 8.26
CA GLY A 120 -12.51 6.06 8.99
C GLY A 120 -13.52 6.72 8.07
N GLU A 121 -14.75 6.25 8.12
CA GLU A 121 -15.87 6.72 7.31
C GLU A 121 -16.89 7.47 8.17
N ARG A 122 -17.54 8.47 7.58
CA ARG A 122 -18.78 9.06 8.08
C ARG A 122 -19.59 9.68 6.94
N TYR A 123 -20.89 9.38 6.91
CA TYR A 123 -21.85 9.85 5.91
C TYR A 123 -21.51 9.43 4.46
N GLY A 124 -20.97 8.20 4.29
CA GLY A 124 -20.62 7.65 2.98
C GLY A 124 -19.32 8.15 2.39
N GLU A 125 -18.50 8.85 3.18
CA GLU A 125 -17.20 9.35 2.75
C GLU A 125 -16.08 8.93 3.70
N LEU A 126 -14.97 8.54 3.15
CA LEU A 126 -13.74 8.41 3.93
C LEU A 126 -13.31 9.79 4.41
N ARG A 127 -13.16 9.93 5.73
CA ARG A 127 -12.79 11.18 6.37
C ARG A 127 -11.30 11.28 6.67
N ARG A 128 -10.67 10.15 6.96
CA ARG A 128 -9.23 10.04 7.21
C ARG A 128 -8.78 8.58 7.17
N ILE A 129 -7.50 8.38 7.02
CA ILE A 129 -6.85 7.09 7.23
C ILE A 129 -5.84 7.25 8.38
N GLU A 130 -5.97 6.39 9.39
CA GLU A 130 -5.02 6.31 10.50
C GLU A 130 -4.07 5.13 10.32
N ASN A 131 -2.89 5.24 10.91
CA ASN A 131 -1.98 4.11 11.03
C ASN A 131 -2.61 3.03 11.93
N ARG A 132 -2.55 1.77 11.50
CA ARG A 132 -2.88 0.62 12.32
C ARG A 132 -1.61 -0.15 12.61
N PHE A 133 -1.30 -0.30 13.90
CA PHE A 133 -0.06 -0.95 14.31
C PHE A 133 0.02 -2.40 13.83
N ASN A 134 1.13 -2.72 13.15
CA ASN A 134 1.56 -4.08 12.86
C ASN A 134 3.07 -4.15 13.06
N GLY A 135 3.52 -4.88 14.09
CA GLY A 135 4.92 -4.94 14.49
C GLY A 135 5.87 -5.46 13.42
N SER A 136 5.38 -6.28 12.49
CA SER A 136 6.20 -6.84 11.39
C SER A 136 6.22 -5.98 10.13
N VAL A 137 5.27 -5.04 9.97
CA VAL A 137 5.12 -4.28 8.71
C VAL A 137 5.38 -2.79 8.95
N ASN A 138 4.37 -2.04 9.35
CA ASN A 138 4.45 -0.58 9.40
C ASN A 138 4.64 -0.01 10.81
N GLN A 139 4.58 -0.83 11.85
CA GLN A 139 4.70 -0.38 13.23
C GLN A 139 3.76 0.82 13.51
N TYR A 140 4.30 1.97 13.91
CA TYR A 140 3.55 3.18 14.23
C TYR A 140 3.42 4.17 13.07
N PHE A 141 3.98 3.88 11.89
CA PHE A 141 4.16 4.89 10.84
C PHE A 141 3.52 4.49 9.52
N LEU A 142 2.90 5.47 8.88
CA LEU A 142 2.24 5.34 7.57
C LEU A 142 2.74 6.47 6.67
N CYS A 143 3.13 6.16 5.44
CA CYS A 143 3.54 7.20 4.49
C CYS A 143 2.35 8.05 4.03
N ASP A 144 2.63 9.24 3.52
CA ASP A 144 1.63 10.22 3.11
C ASP A 144 0.75 9.72 1.96
N ARG A 145 1.31 8.91 1.03
CA ARG A 145 0.52 8.23 0.00
C ARG A 145 -0.56 7.33 0.61
N GLY A 146 -0.20 6.51 1.60
CA GLY A 146 -1.15 5.63 2.28
C GLY A 146 -2.15 6.38 3.16
N ARG A 147 -1.75 7.53 3.71
CA ARG A 147 -2.59 8.33 4.61
C ARG A 147 -3.58 9.21 3.86
N PHE A 148 -3.18 9.84 2.77
CA PHE A 148 -3.95 10.87 2.07
C PHE A 148 -4.43 10.46 0.68
N GLY A 149 -3.96 9.34 0.15
CA GLY A 149 -4.25 8.88 -1.21
C GLY A 149 -5.65 8.27 -1.42
N TYR A 150 -6.61 8.51 -0.54
CA TYR A 150 -7.94 7.92 -0.60
C TYR A 150 -9.00 8.77 -1.34
N GLY A 151 -8.63 9.94 -1.85
CA GLY A 151 -9.58 10.87 -2.48
C GLY A 151 -10.43 10.25 -3.60
N TYR A 152 -9.87 9.25 -4.29
CA TYR A 152 -10.58 8.54 -5.36
C TYR A 152 -11.83 7.78 -4.85
N VAL A 153 -11.87 7.36 -3.59
CA VAL A 153 -13.04 6.69 -2.99
C VAL A 153 -14.22 7.66 -2.86
N ASN A 154 -13.93 8.94 -2.62
CA ASN A 154 -14.93 9.98 -2.39
C ASN A 154 -15.38 10.72 -3.67
N ARG A 155 -14.87 10.33 -4.85
CA ARG A 155 -15.27 10.96 -6.12
C ARG A 155 -16.77 10.79 -6.36
N THR A 156 -17.43 11.85 -6.81
CA THR A 156 -18.88 11.88 -7.06
C THR A 156 -19.27 11.27 -8.41
N ASP A 157 -18.31 11.15 -9.34
CA ASP A 157 -18.52 10.60 -10.69
C ASP A 157 -18.27 9.08 -10.77
N ARG A 158 -18.04 8.42 -9.65
CA ARG A 158 -17.88 6.96 -9.58
C ARG A 158 -19.17 6.24 -10.01
N PRO A 159 -19.07 5.10 -10.71
CA PRO A 159 -20.21 4.24 -10.96
C PRO A 159 -20.86 3.80 -9.63
N ARG A 160 -22.16 4.03 -9.47
CA ARG A 160 -22.94 3.65 -8.27
C ARG A 160 -24.09 2.70 -8.59
N GLN A 161 -24.43 2.57 -9.86
CA GLN A 161 -25.45 1.67 -10.39
C GLN A 161 -24.93 1.08 -11.69
N PRO A 162 -25.36 -0.13 -12.07
CA PRO A 162 -25.03 -0.67 -13.38
C PRO A 162 -25.53 0.26 -14.49
N LEU A 163 -24.65 0.54 -15.45
CA LEU A 163 -24.87 1.52 -16.53
C LEU A 163 -24.64 0.88 -17.89
N LEU A 164 -25.59 1.04 -18.81
CA LEU A 164 -25.38 0.79 -20.22
C LEU A 164 -24.66 1.96 -20.90
N ALA A 165 -24.12 1.74 -22.10
CA ALA A 165 -23.44 2.75 -22.90
C ALA A 165 -24.28 4.01 -23.16
N ASP A 166 -25.59 3.89 -23.25
CA ASP A 166 -26.54 4.99 -23.43
C ASP A 166 -26.87 5.75 -22.12
N GLY A 167 -26.26 5.35 -20.99
CA GLY A 167 -26.52 5.93 -19.67
C GLY A 167 -27.74 5.34 -18.94
N THR A 168 -28.41 4.33 -19.51
CA THR A 168 -29.52 3.65 -18.86
C THR A 168 -29.05 2.90 -17.62
N LYS A 169 -29.67 3.16 -16.47
CA LYS A 169 -29.41 2.49 -15.18
C LYS A 169 -30.21 1.20 -15.08
N LEU A 170 -29.59 0.15 -14.60
CA LEU A 170 -30.21 -1.16 -14.45
C LEU A 170 -30.34 -1.56 -12.97
N SER A 171 -31.37 -2.37 -12.66
CA SER A 171 -31.42 -3.11 -11.38
C SER A 171 -30.40 -4.24 -11.39
N LEU A 172 -30.13 -4.84 -10.21
CA LEU A 172 -29.18 -5.94 -10.07
C LEU A 172 -29.49 -7.10 -11.04
N ASP A 173 -30.74 -7.61 -11.00
CA ASP A 173 -31.12 -8.76 -11.80
C ASP A 173 -31.06 -8.43 -13.30
N ASN A 174 -31.60 -7.27 -13.71
CA ASN A 174 -31.52 -6.83 -15.10
C ASN A 174 -30.11 -6.64 -15.61
N ALA A 175 -29.17 -6.21 -14.74
CA ALA A 175 -27.77 -6.05 -15.11
C ALA A 175 -27.08 -7.41 -15.31
N LEU A 176 -27.36 -8.39 -14.44
CA LEU A 176 -26.84 -9.75 -14.58
C LEU A 176 -27.41 -10.48 -15.81
N ASP A 177 -28.72 -10.39 -16.04
CA ASP A 177 -29.35 -10.96 -17.21
C ASP A 177 -28.82 -10.33 -18.51
N LYS A 178 -28.70 -8.99 -18.53
CA LYS A 178 -28.14 -8.27 -19.68
C LYS A 178 -26.68 -8.63 -19.94
N ALA A 179 -25.85 -8.70 -18.88
CA ALA A 179 -24.46 -9.13 -19.00
C ALA A 179 -24.35 -10.55 -19.54
N ALA A 180 -25.19 -11.47 -19.02
CA ALA A 180 -25.20 -12.86 -19.47
C ALA A 180 -25.66 -12.96 -20.94
N ASP A 181 -26.67 -12.21 -21.36
CA ASP A 181 -27.12 -12.18 -22.75
C ASP A 181 -26.05 -11.62 -23.70
N LEU A 182 -25.34 -10.58 -23.30
CA LEU A 182 -24.22 -10.02 -24.04
C LEU A 182 -23.10 -11.02 -24.24
N LEU A 183 -22.78 -11.85 -23.24
CA LEU A 183 -21.66 -12.80 -23.26
C LEU A 183 -22.00 -14.18 -23.80
N ARG A 184 -23.28 -14.54 -23.87
CA ARG A 184 -23.72 -15.90 -24.27
C ARG A 184 -23.24 -16.25 -25.69
N GLY A 185 -22.53 -17.38 -25.79
CA GLY A 185 -22.02 -17.89 -27.06
C GLY A 185 -20.82 -17.12 -27.63
N ARG A 186 -20.16 -16.29 -26.83
CA ARG A 186 -18.96 -15.55 -27.23
C ARG A 186 -17.68 -16.17 -26.71
N ASN A 187 -16.60 -15.86 -27.41
CA ASN A 187 -15.23 -16.12 -26.93
C ASN A 187 -14.79 -14.93 -26.08
N ILE A 188 -14.72 -15.13 -24.76
CA ILE A 188 -14.53 -14.05 -23.79
C ILE A 188 -13.08 -14.04 -23.35
N VAL A 189 -12.43 -12.87 -23.32
CA VAL A 189 -11.19 -12.62 -22.60
C VAL A 189 -11.49 -11.86 -21.31
N GLY A 190 -10.89 -12.29 -20.20
CA GLY A 190 -10.96 -11.62 -18.90
C GLY A 190 -9.65 -10.92 -18.58
N ILE A 191 -9.70 -9.61 -18.36
CA ILE A 191 -8.52 -8.79 -18.03
C ILE A 191 -8.62 -8.38 -16.57
N GLY A 192 -7.73 -8.94 -15.73
CA GLY A 192 -7.63 -8.68 -14.30
C GLY A 192 -6.94 -7.37 -13.94
N SER A 193 -6.61 -7.24 -12.65
CA SER A 193 -5.95 -6.05 -12.12
C SER A 193 -5.03 -6.37 -10.95
N PRO A 194 -3.79 -5.83 -10.93
CA PRO A 194 -2.89 -5.95 -9.78
C PRO A 194 -3.31 -5.07 -8.58
N ARG A 195 -4.39 -4.29 -8.71
CA ARG A 195 -5.01 -3.51 -7.62
C ARG A 195 -6.20 -4.22 -7.01
N ALA A 196 -6.87 -5.07 -7.77
CA ALA A 196 -8.00 -5.85 -7.28
C ALA A 196 -7.55 -6.98 -6.33
N SER A 197 -8.47 -7.44 -5.49
CA SER A 197 -8.21 -8.55 -4.57
C SER A 197 -7.88 -9.84 -5.33
N LEU A 198 -7.24 -10.79 -4.64
CA LEU A 198 -7.04 -12.13 -5.18
C LEU A 198 -8.36 -12.78 -5.57
N GLU A 199 -9.36 -12.65 -4.71
CA GLU A 199 -10.67 -13.25 -4.90
C GLU A 199 -11.39 -12.69 -6.12
N SER A 200 -11.28 -11.38 -6.37
CA SER A 200 -11.89 -10.76 -7.57
C SER A 200 -11.19 -11.21 -8.86
N ASN A 201 -9.87 -11.27 -8.86
CA ASN A 201 -9.10 -11.82 -9.99
C ASN A 201 -9.39 -13.30 -10.23
N TYR A 202 -9.51 -14.09 -9.15
CA TYR A 202 -9.85 -15.50 -9.25
C TYR A 202 -11.28 -15.71 -9.79
N ALA A 203 -12.25 -14.93 -9.33
CA ALA A 203 -13.61 -14.98 -9.84
C ALA A 203 -13.68 -14.65 -11.34
N LEU A 204 -12.86 -13.71 -11.82
CA LEU A 204 -12.73 -13.43 -13.25
C LEU A 204 -12.16 -14.64 -14.01
N ARG A 205 -11.09 -15.24 -13.48
CA ARG A 205 -10.47 -16.43 -14.05
C ARG A 205 -11.47 -17.61 -14.14
N GLU A 206 -12.33 -17.78 -13.13
CA GLU A 206 -13.38 -18.80 -13.14
C GLU A 206 -14.53 -18.49 -14.11
N LEU A 207 -14.79 -17.22 -14.38
CA LEU A 207 -15.80 -16.80 -15.35
C LEU A 207 -15.36 -17.14 -16.79
N VAL A 208 -14.11 -16.85 -17.15
CA VAL A 208 -13.63 -16.93 -18.54
C VAL A 208 -12.85 -18.21 -18.84
N GLY A 209 -12.41 -18.96 -17.81
CA GLY A 209 -11.46 -20.05 -17.91
C GLY A 209 -10.00 -19.60 -17.81
N ALA A 210 -9.13 -20.48 -17.32
CA ALA A 210 -7.74 -20.16 -17.03
C ALA A 210 -6.95 -19.72 -18.29
N GLU A 211 -7.26 -20.30 -19.44
CA GLU A 211 -6.64 -20.02 -20.74
C GLU A 211 -7.07 -18.68 -21.36
N HIS A 212 -8.17 -18.11 -20.90
CA HIS A 212 -8.70 -16.82 -21.35
C HIS A 212 -8.57 -15.72 -20.29
N PHE A 213 -7.89 -16.04 -19.20
CA PHE A 213 -7.59 -15.08 -18.13
C PHE A 213 -6.24 -14.40 -18.39
N TYR A 214 -6.25 -13.06 -18.33
CA TYR A 214 -5.09 -12.20 -18.50
C TYR A 214 -4.94 -11.30 -17.27
N SER A 215 -3.71 -11.14 -16.80
CA SER A 215 -3.41 -10.44 -15.55
C SER A 215 -3.77 -8.94 -15.55
N GLY A 216 -3.91 -8.34 -16.73
CA GLY A 216 -4.11 -6.89 -16.84
C GLY A 216 -2.84 -6.07 -16.61
N ILE A 217 -1.68 -6.73 -16.58
CA ILE A 217 -0.35 -6.12 -16.47
C ILE A 217 0.28 -6.07 -17.85
N GLU A 218 1.03 -4.98 -18.15
CA GLU A 218 1.80 -4.82 -19.39
C GLU A 218 2.84 -5.96 -19.53
N ALA A 219 3.16 -6.34 -20.78
CA ALA A 219 3.98 -7.52 -21.04
C ALA A 219 5.36 -7.47 -20.37
N GLY A 220 6.09 -6.38 -20.51
CA GLY A 220 7.42 -6.24 -19.92
C GLY A 220 7.38 -6.15 -18.39
N GLU A 221 6.36 -5.51 -17.82
CA GLU A 221 6.17 -5.47 -16.37
C GLU A 221 5.84 -6.86 -15.83
N LEU A 222 4.95 -7.61 -16.47
CA LEU A 222 4.61 -8.97 -16.09
C LEU A 222 5.82 -9.92 -16.11
N GLU A 223 6.66 -9.80 -17.12
CA GLU A 223 7.91 -10.57 -17.21
C GLU A 223 8.85 -10.27 -16.04
N ARG A 224 8.99 -8.99 -15.66
CA ARG A 224 9.80 -8.61 -14.49
C ARG A 224 9.20 -9.14 -13.19
N ILE A 225 7.89 -9.06 -13.00
CA ILE A 225 7.22 -9.60 -11.79
C ILE A 225 7.36 -11.12 -11.72
N ARG A 226 7.23 -11.83 -12.85
CA ARG A 226 7.49 -13.28 -12.92
C ARG A 226 8.93 -13.62 -12.56
N LEU A 227 9.89 -12.80 -13.04
CA LEU A 227 11.30 -12.97 -12.67
C LEU A 227 11.53 -12.72 -11.18
N VAL A 228 10.91 -11.68 -10.60
CA VAL A 228 10.93 -11.45 -9.15
C VAL A 228 10.41 -12.69 -8.40
N LEU A 229 9.25 -13.22 -8.81
CA LEU A 229 8.67 -14.40 -8.18
C LEU A 229 9.60 -15.62 -8.29
N GLN A 230 10.25 -15.80 -9.44
CA GLN A 230 11.23 -16.87 -9.66
C GLN A 230 12.45 -16.69 -8.75
N VAL A 231 13.04 -15.50 -8.71
CA VAL A 231 14.21 -15.19 -7.86
C VAL A 231 13.88 -15.41 -6.38
N LEU A 232 12.72 -14.93 -5.90
CA LEU A 232 12.31 -15.13 -4.51
C LEU A 232 12.07 -16.60 -4.17
N LYS A 233 11.56 -17.40 -5.12
CA LYS A 233 11.35 -18.83 -4.94
C LYS A 233 12.66 -19.64 -4.94
N ASP A 234 13.58 -19.28 -5.81
CA ASP A 234 14.83 -20.00 -6.04
C ASP A 234 15.96 -19.47 -5.15
N SER A 235 15.78 -18.31 -4.52
CA SER A 235 16.79 -17.71 -3.63
C SER A 235 17.03 -18.57 -2.40
N PRO A 236 18.29 -18.84 -2.07
CA PRO A 236 18.65 -19.51 -0.82
C PRO A 236 18.57 -18.58 0.41
N LEU A 237 18.45 -17.27 0.19
CA LEU A 237 18.34 -16.28 1.25
C LEU A 237 16.86 -15.96 1.55
N PRO A 238 16.50 -15.73 2.82
CA PRO A 238 15.15 -15.39 3.21
C PRO A 238 14.76 -13.97 2.78
N VAL A 239 13.45 -13.77 2.65
CA VAL A 239 12.85 -12.43 2.47
C VAL A 239 12.52 -11.87 3.85
N PRO A 240 13.11 -10.75 4.28
CA PRO A 240 12.84 -10.16 5.57
C PRO A 240 11.51 -9.40 5.56
N ASN A 241 10.82 -9.36 6.70
CA ASN A 241 9.73 -8.42 6.87
C ASN A 241 10.28 -7.00 7.13
N MET A 242 9.40 -5.97 7.08
CA MET A 242 9.81 -4.57 7.22
C MET A 242 10.52 -4.26 8.54
N ARG A 243 10.20 -4.98 9.64
CA ARG A 243 10.86 -4.80 10.93
C ARG A 243 12.24 -5.44 10.93
N GLU A 244 12.37 -6.62 10.33
CA GLU A 244 13.65 -7.33 10.23
C GLU A 244 14.67 -6.58 9.38
N ILE A 245 14.23 -5.78 8.39
CA ILE A 245 15.11 -4.89 7.60
C ILE A 245 15.89 -3.96 8.53
N GLU A 246 15.29 -3.46 9.60
CA GLU A 246 15.93 -2.55 10.56
C GLU A 246 17.10 -3.19 11.30
N ASP A 247 17.16 -4.53 11.35
CA ASP A 247 18.19 -5.31 12.04
C ASP A 247 19.39 -5.68 11.14
N HIS A 248 19.41 -5.30 9.87
CA HIS A 248 20.53 -5.57 8.96
C HIS A 248 21.67 -4.57 9.16
N ASP A 249 22.90 -5.06 9.03
CA ASP A 249 24.12 -4.30 9.34
C ASP A 249 24.98 -3.93 8.12
N ALA A 250 24.53 -4.32 6.92
CA ALA A 250 24.98 -3.76 5.63
C ALA A 250 23.84 -3.89 4.62
N VAL A 251 23.55 -2.83 3.87
CA VAL A 251 22.47 -2.82 2.88
C VAL A 251 22.99 -2.33 1.53
N PHE A 252 22.64 -3.04 0.48
CA PHE A 252 22.86 -2.61 -0.90
C PHE A 252 21.51 -2.47 -1.63
N VAL A 253 21.18 -1.25 -2.05
CA VAL A 253 20.01 -0.91 -2.84
C VAL A 253 20.43 -0.79 -4.30
N LEU A 254 19.88 -1.63 -5.16
CA LEU A 254 20.23 -1.73 -6.57
C LEU A 254 19.02 -1.42 -7.46
N GLY A 255 19.00 -0.26 -8.09
CA GLY A 255 18.02 0.15 -9.09
C GLY A 255 16.67 0.61 -8.54
N GLU A 256 16.52 0.89 -7.24
CA GLU A 256 15.24 1.30 -6.66
C GLU A 256 15.34 2.61 -5.87
N ASP A 257 14.53 3.61 -6.22
CA ASP A 257 14.25 4.70 -5.29
C ASP A 257 13.15 4.27 -4.31
N LEU A 258 13.59 3.70 -3.19
CA LEU A 258 12.69 3.20 -2.16
C LEU A 258 11.79 4.28 -1.56
N THR A 259 12.21 5.54 -1.57
CA THR A 259 11.41 6.65 -1.02
C THR A 259 10.14 6.88 -1.85
N GLN A 260 10.19 6.56 -3.15
CA GLN A 260 9.05 6.67 -4.07
C GLN A 260 8.29 5.34 -4.23
N THR A 261 8.98 4.22 -4.34
CA THR A 261 8.36 2.92 -4.66
C THR A 261 7.86 2.18 -3.42
N ALA A 262 8.60 2.25 -2.30
CA ALA A 262 8.33 1.52 -1.06
C ALA A 262 8.73 2.34 0.18
N ALA A 263 8.12 3.51 0.39
CA ALA A 263 8.53 4.47 1.42
C ALA A 263 8.69 3.85 2.82
N ARG A 264 7.83 2.89 3.21
CA ARG A 264 7.99 2.20 4.51
C ARG A 264 9.27 1.36 4.58
N MET A 265 9.67 0.74 3.45
CA MET A 265 10.96 0.05 3.35
C MET A 265 12.13 1.03 3.43
N ALA A 266 12.04 2.18 2.75
CA ALA A 266 13.04 3.25 2.86
C ALA A 266 13.24 3.68 4.31
N LEU A 267 12.14 3.82 5.07
CA LEU A 267 12.22 4.15 6.49
C LEU A 267 12.91 3.06 7.31
N SER A 268 12.68 1.78 7.01
CA SER A 268 13.37 0.66 7.66
C SER A 268 14.87 0.64 7.33
N VAL A 269 15.24 0.87 6.07
CA VAL A 269 16.64 0.99 5.64
C VAL A 269 17.33 2.15 6.35
N ARG A 270 16.66 3.30 6.50
CA ARG A 270 17.20 4.42 7.29
C ARG A 270 17.44 4.04 8.76
N GLN A 271 16.56 3.22 9.37
CA GLN A 271 16.80 2.76 10.73
C GLN A 271 17.96 1.77 10.81
N SER A 272 18.12 0.87 9.82
CA SER A 272 19.20 -0.12 9.83
C SER A 272 20.60 0.52 9.87
N THR A 273 20.77 1.72 9.28
CA THR A 273 22.05 2.43 9.35
C THR A 273 22.45 2.83 10.77
N LYS A 274 21.48 3.03 11.68
CA LYS A 274 21.72 3.43 13.07
C LYS A 274 22.17 2.27 13.97
N GLY A 275 22.01 1.03 13.51
CA GLY A 275 22.40 -0.16 14.28
C GLY A 275 23.84 -0.15 14.75
N LYS A 276 24.75 0.55 14.04
CA LYS A 276 26.15 0.70 14.46
C LYS A 276 26.30 1.47 15.77
N ALA A 277 25.56 2.56 15.92
CA ALA A 277 25.56 3.34 17.17
C ALA A 277 24.97 2.54 18.33
N GLU A 278 23.95 1.73 18.06
CA GLU A 278 23.34 0.83 19.05
C GLU A 278 24.30 -0.28 19.46
N GLU A 279 25.04 -0.90 18.53
CA GLU A 279 26.06 -1.90 18.80
C GLU A 279 27.17 -1.31 19.71
N MET A 280 27.63 -0.09 19.41
CA MET A 280 28.62 0.61 20.22
C MET A 280 28.11 0.91 21.64
N ALA A 281 26.85 1.32 21.75
CA ALA A 281 26.20 1.59 23.04
C ALA A 281 26.02 0.32 23.87
N ASP A 282 25.64 -0.80 23.25
CA ASP A 282 25.49 -2.09 23.89
C ASP A 282 26.82 -2.60 24.44
N ALA A 283 27.92 -2.45 23.68
CA ALA A 283 29.29 -2.76 24.15
C ALA A 283 29.65 -1.98 25.42
N MET A 284 29.11 -0.78 25.58
CA MET A 284 29.25 0.07 26.78
C MET A 284 28.17 -0.17 27.83
N ARG A 285 27.28 -1.15 27.62
CA ARG A 285 26.11 -1.46 28.46
C ARG A 285 25.14 -0.30 28.64
N VAL A 286 25.03 0.56 27.63
CA VAL A 286 24.03 1.63 27.55
C VAL A 286 22.79 1.10 26.84
N GLN A 287 21.64 1.29 27.47
CA GLN A 287 20.38 0.78 26.96
C GLN A 287 19.91 1.55 25.70
N PRO A 288 19.38 0.89 24.67
CA PRO A 288 19.03 1.52 23.38
C PRO A 288 17.96 2.61 23.49
N TRP A 289 17.09 2.59 24.51
CA TRP A 289 16.10 3.65 24.72
C TRP A 289 16.68 4.96 25.29
N LEU A 290 17.95 4.96 25.71
CA LEU A 290 18.67 6.17 26.10
C LEU A 290 19.23 6.90 24.86
N ASP A 291 18.33 7.35 23.98
CA ASP A 291 18.63 7.91 22.66
C ASP A 291 19.78 8.94 22.67
N ALA A 292 19.77 9.88 23.62
CA ALA A 292 20.83 10.88 23.72
C ALA A 292 22.22 10.27 24.03
N ALA A 293 22.27 9.23 24.85
CA ALA A 293 23.52 8.54 25.15
C ALA A 293 24.01 7.71 23.96
N VAL A 294 23.10 6.99 23.28
CA VAL A 294 23.39 6.24 22.05
C VAL A 294 23.96 7.16 20.97
N LYS A 295 23.34 8.31 20.72
CA LYS A 295 23.83 9.32 19.77
C LYS A 295 25.20 9.88 20.15
N ASN A 296 25.43 10.15 21.43
CA ASN A 296 26.74 10.63 21.90
C ASN A 296 27.85 9.59 21.74
N ILE A 297 27.54 8.31 21.89
CA ILE A 297 28.51 7.21 21.70
C ILE A 297 28.76 6.97 20.22
N GLY A 298 27.69 6.86 19.43
CA GLY A 298 27.77 6.56 18.01
C GLY A 298 28.24 7.71 17.15
N GLN A 299 27.95 8.96 17.57
CA GLN A 299 28.22 10.18 16.79
C GLN A 299 27.77 10.05 15.32
N HIS A 300 28.75 9.87 14.42
CA HIS A 300 28.51 9.69 12.97
C HIS A 300 28.66 8.24 12.50
N ALA A 301 28.82 7.28 13.42
CA ALA A 301 28.97 5.89 13.05
C ALA A 301 27.65 5.32 12.54
N LEU A 302 27.63 4.88 11.28
CA LEU A 302 26.50 4.24 10.62
C LEU A 302 26.92 2.85 10.14
N ASN A 303 25.94 1.96 10.00
CA ASN A 303 26.12 0.75 9.22
C ASN A 303 26.20 1.11 7.72
N PRO A 304 27.02 0.40 6.92
CA PRO A 304 27.19 0.72 5.51
C PRO A 304 25.88 0.54 4.72
N LEU A 305 25.51 1.59 4.02
CA LEU A 305 24.44 1.63 3.04
C LEU A 305 25.03 2.07 1.70
N PHE A 306 24.88 1.23 0.69
CA PHE A 306 25.25 1.54 -0.69
C PHE A 306 24.01 1.70 -1.54
N ILE A 307 23.97 2.74 -2.37
CA ILE A 307 22.84 3.06 -3.23
C ILE A 307 23.31 3.18 -4.67
N ALA A 308 22.77 2.34 -5.54
CA ALA A 308 23.01 2.36 -6.98
C ALA A 308 21.68 2.61 -7.70
N THR A 309 21.42 3.86 -8.09
CA THR A 309 20.12 4.31 -8.62
C THR A 309 20.29 5.23 -9.84
N LEU A 310 19.18 5.54 -10.51
CA LEU A 310 19.18 6.43 -11.69
C LEU A 310 19.51 7.89 -11.31
N ALA A 311 19.05 8.35 -10.15
CA ALA A 311 19.19 9.73 -9.66
C ALA A 311 19.26 9.73 -8.13
N GLU A 312 19.59 10.87 -7.55
CA GLU A 312 19.60 11.08 -6.09
C GLU A 312 18.29 10.70 -5.44
N THR A 313 18.40 10.08 -4.28
CA THR A 313 17.27 9.70 -3.43
C THR A 313 17.37 10.36 -2.06
N LYS A 314 16.28 10.38 -1.29
CA LYS A 314 16.32 10.92 0.08
C LYS A 314 17.03 10.01 1.10
N LEU A 315 17.56 8.87 0.68
CA LEU A 315 18.41 8.00 1.50
C LEU A 315 19.90 8.27 1.32
N ASP A 316 20.27 9.05 0.30
CA ASP A 316 21.68 9.36 0.01
C ASP A 316 22.37 10.09 1.16
N ASP A 317 21.60 10.84 1.97
CA ASP A 317 22.08 11.54 3.17
C ASP A 317 22.63 10.61 4.29
N VAL A 318 22.28 9.33 4.26
CA VAL A 318 22.74 8.31 5.22
C VAL A 318 23.50 7.18 4.54
N ALA A 319 23.72 7.26 3.25
CA ALA A 319 24.51 6.29 2.50
C ALA A 319 26.02 6.50 2.73
N GLU A 320 26.76 5.40 2.72
CA GLU A 320 28.23 5.43 2.71
C GLU A 320 28.73 5.83 1.32
N GLU A 321 28.11 5.31 0.28
CA GLU A 321 28.45 5.63 -1.10
C GLU A 321 27.22 5.48 -2.02
N CYS A 322 27.07 6.44 -2.96
CA CYS A 322 26.03 6.47 -3.95
C CYS A 322 26.62 6.46 -5.36
N VAL A 323 25.97 5.75 -6.28
CA VAL A 323 26.27 5.80 -7.72
C VAL A 323 24.99 6.02 -8.51
N HIS A 324 25.02 6.98 -9.42
CA HIS A 324 23.89 7.31 -10.29
C HIS A 324 24.29 7.05 -11.73
N ALA A 325 23.62 6.08 -12.37
CA ALA A 325 23.95 5.63 -13.71
C ALA A 325 22.71 5.07 -14.44
N ALA A 326 22.88 4.77 -15.72
CA ALA A 326 21.84 4.11 -16.49
C ALA A 326 21.55 2.69 -15.97
N PRO A 327 20.33 2.16 -16.15
CA PRO A 327 19.93 0.85 -15.59
C PRO A 327 20.86 -0.31 -16.00
N ASP A 328 21.39 -0.30 -17.23
CA ASP A 328 22.29 -1.34 -17.69
C ASP A 328 23.67 -1.28 -17.00
N ASP A 329 24.19 -0.07 -16.74
CA ASP A 329 25.44 0.10 -16.01
C ASP A 329 25.28 -0.27 -14.52
N LEU A 330 24.14 0.09 -13.90
CA LEU A 330 23.79 -0.34 -12.55
C LEU A 330 23.74 -1.87 -12.45
N ALA A 331 23.12 -2.54 -13.43
CA ALA A 331 23.05 -4.00 -13.48
C ALA A 331 24.47 -4.61 -13.60
N ARG A 332 25.35 -4.02 -14.43
CA ARG A 332 26.74 -4.46 -14.58
C ARG A 332 27.53 -4.31 -13.28
N ILE A 333 27.32 -3.21 -12.54
CA ILE A 333 27.89 -3.05 -11.19
C ILE A 333 27.38 -4.16 -10.27
N GLY A 334 26.07 -4.44 -10.26
CA GLY A 334 25.49 -5.52 -9.46
C GLY A 334 26.08 -6.90 -9.77
N PHE A 335 26.28 -7.25 -11.06
CA PHE A 335 26.96 -8.49 -11.43
C PHE A 335 28.43 -8.50 -11.02
N ALA A 336 29.13 -7.36 -11.10
CA ALA A 336 30.52 -7.25 -10.62
C ALA A 336 30.62 -7.45 -9.10
N VAL A 337 29.64 -6.94 -8.33
CA VAL A 337 29.54 -7.20 -6.89
C VAL A 337 29.39 -8.71 -6.63
N ALA A 338 28.51 -9.40 -7.37
CA ALA A 338 28.33 -10.83 -7.24
C ALA A 338 29.66 -11.61 -7.51
N HIS A 339 30.39 -11.23 -8.56
CA HIS A 339 31.68 -11.81 -8.89
C HIS A 339 32.76 -11.52 -7.83
N ALA A 340 32.76 -10.29 -7.28
CA ALA A 340 33.69 -9.90 -6.23
C ALA A 340 33.41 -10.65 -4.90
N ILE A 341 32.15 -11.01 -4.62
CA ILE A 341 31.79 -11.86 -3.48
C ILE A 341 32.23 -13.30 -3.72
N ASP A 342 31.94 -13.85 -4.89
CA ASP A 342 32.29 -15.22 -5.25
C ASP A 342 32.70 -15.31 -6.71
N ALA A 343 33.98 -15.68 -6.96
CA ALA A 343 34.58 -15.76 -8.29
C ALA A 343 33.97 -16.84 -9.20
N SER A 344 33.07 -17.70 -8.69
CA SER A 344 32.31 -18.63 -9.50
C SER A 344 31.17 -17.92 -10.30
N ALA A 345 30.77 -16.72 -9.87
CA ALA A 345 29.87 -15.87 -10.65
C ALA A 345 30.61 -15.32 -11.88
N PRO A 346 29.94 -15.12 -13.03
CA PRO A 346 30.59 -14.62 -14.24
C PRO A 346 31.21 -13.23 -14.02
N ALA A 347 32.43 -13.05 -14.54
CA ALA A 347 33.09 -11.74 -14.55
C ALA A 347 32.42 -10.81 -15.57
N VAL A 348 32.34 -9.52 -15.23
CA VAL A 348 31.78 -8.47 -16.10
C VAL A 348 32.88 -7.80 -16.90
N ALA A 349 32.79 -7.87 -18.22
CA ALA A 349 33.74 -7.20 -19.11
C ALA A 349 33.39 -5.72 -19.32
N GLY A 350 34.42 -4.88 -19.54
CA GLY A 350 34.26 -3.49 -19.97
C GLY A 350 33.72 -2.54 -18.92
N LEU A 351 33.86 -2.84 -17.63
CA LEU A 351 33.74 -1.87 -16.54
C LEU A 351 35.05 -1.09 -16.40
N ASP A 352 34.95 0.18 -16.05
CA ASP A 352 36.11 0.98 -15.68
C ASP A 352 36.68 0.59 -14.30
N ALA A 353 37.85 1.12 -13.97
CA ALA A 353 38.52 0.79 -12.70
C ALA A 353 37.71 1.28 -11.50
N GLU A 354 37.05 2.42 -11.59
CA GLU A 354 36.28 3.02 -10.51
C GLU A 354 35.05 2.15 -10.15
N ALA A 355 34.31 1.69 -11.17
CA ALA A 355 33.17 0.79 -10.97
C ALA A 355 33.59 -0.58 -10.41
N LEU A 356 34.76 -1.11 -10.81
CA LEU A 356 35.29 -2.34 -10.24
C LEU A 356 35.72 -2.17 -8.77
N GLU A 357 36.35 -1.03 -8.43
CA GLU A 357 36.71 -0.72 -7.05
C GLU A 357 35.47 -0.52 -6.19
N LEU A 358 34.44 0.17 -6.69
CA LEU A 358 33.16 0.31 -6.02
C LEU A 358 32.53 -1.07 -5.75
N ALA A 359 32.47 -1.93 -6.78
CA ALA A 359 31.94 -3.30 -6.62
C ALA A 359 32.71 -4.09 -5.55
N GLN A 360 34.01 -3.93 -5.48
CA GLN A 360 34.84 -4.57 -4.46
C GLN A 360 34.57 -4.00 -3.05
N ARG A 361 34.38 -2.67 -2.91
CA ARG A 361 34.01 -2.06 -1.62
C ARG A 361 32.66 -2.58 -1.13
N ILE A 362 31.65 -2.61 -1.99
CA ILE A 362 30.32 -3.14 -1.68
C ILE A 362 30.43 -4.62 -1.26
N ALA A 363 31.14 -5.44 -2.06
CA ALA A 363 31.35 -6.85 -1.75
C ALA A 363 32.01 -7.08 -0.38
N ASN A 364 33.05 -6.30 -0.07
CA ASN A 364 33.75 -6.37 1.21
C ASN A 364 32.84 -6.01 2.38
N ALA A 365 32.01 -4.96 2.25
CA ALA A 365 31.06 -4.55 3.28
C ALA A 365 29.98 -5.64 3.52
N LEU A 366 29.41 -6.20 2.45
CA LEU A 366 28.43 -7.30 2.55
C LEU A 366 29.04 -8.57 3.16
N LEU A 367 30.30 -8.89 2.83
CA LEU A 367 31.03 -10.02 3.42
C LEU A 367 31.42 -9.79 4.89
N ALA A 368 31.72 -8.56 5.28
CA ALA A 368 32.03 -8.21 6.68
C ALA A 368 30.78 -8.24 7.57
N ALA A 369 29.60 -7.95 7.01
CA ALA A 369 28.35 -7.90 7.74
C ALA A 369 27.95 -9.26 8.33
N LYS A 370 27.23 -9.22 9.46
CA LYS A 370 26.58 -10.39 10.06
C LYS A 370 25.30 -10.74 9.32
N ARG A 371 24.55 -9.72 8.89
CA ARG A 371 23.25 -9.82 8.20
C ARG A 371 23.20 -8.84 7.03
N PRO A 372 23.86 -9.15 5.90
CA PRO A 372 23.76 -8.32 4.71
C PRO A 372 22.37 -8.38 4.08
N LEU A 373 21.91 -7.29 3.48
CA LEU A 373 20.64 -7.19 2.77
C LEU A 373 20.85 -6.62 1.36
N ILE A 374 20.25 -7.30 0.38
CA ILE A 374 20.17 -6.81 -0.99
C ILE A 374 18.73 -6.41 -1.28
N ILE A 375 18.54 -5.20 -1.81
CA ILE A 375 17.23 -4.70 -2.26
C ILE A 375 17.33 -4.33 -3.72
N ALA A 376 16.37 -4.80 -4.52
CA ALA A 376 16.19 -4.39 -5.91
C ALA A 376 14.68 -4.38 -6.24
N GLY A 377 14.32 -4.15 -7.50
CA GLY A 377 12.91 -4.19 -7.89
C GLY A 377 12.70 -3.98 -9.38
N THR A 378 11.48 -3.59 -9.71
CA THR A 378 11.01 -3.55 -11.09
C THR A 378 10.95 -2.15 -11.70
N SER A 379 11.17 -1.08 -10.90
CA SER A 379 10.85 0.30 -11.27
C SER A 379 11.62 0.83 -12.47
N LEU A 380 12.88 0.43 -12.63
CA LEU A 380 13.71 0.85 -13.76
C LEU A 380 13.52 0.02 -15.04
N GLY A 381 12.55 -0.89 -15.08
CA GLY A 381 12.24 -1.66 -16.28
C GLY A 381 13.28 -2.70 -16.70
N SER A 382 14.32 -2.94 -15.90
CA SER A 382 15.45 -3.82 -16.23
C SER A 382 15.32 -5.19 -15.55
N LYS A 383 15.33 -6.27 -16.32
CA LYS A 383 15.44 -7.64 -15.81
C LYS A 383 16.83 -7.90 -15.22
N ALA A 384 17.86 -7.32 -15.81
CA ALA A 384 19.25 -7.53 -15.42
C ALA A 384 19.51 -7.05 -13.96
N LEU A 385 18.82 -6.01 -13.49
CA LEU A 385 18.91 -5.57 -12.09
C LEU A 385 18.37 -6.64 -11.12
N ILE A 386 17.25 -7.28 -11.45
CA ILE A 386 16.65 -8.35 -10.66
C ILE A 386 17.55 -9.59 -10.64
N GLU A 387 18.10 -9.95 -11.81
CA GLU A 387 19.04 -11.07 -11.95
C GLU A 387 20.34 -10.81 -11.18
N ALA A 388 20.88 -9.58 -11.25
CA ALA A 388 22.07 -9.20 -10.50
C ALA A 388 21.85 -9.32 -8.98
N ALA A 389 20.69 -8.85 -8.46
CA ALA A 389 20.33 -9.02 -7.06
C ALA A 389 20.24 -10.51 -6.66
N GLY A 390 19.63 -11.34 -7.50
CA GLY A 390 19.57 -12.79 -7.31
C GLY A 390 20.96 -13.44 -7.30
N ASN A 391 21.87 -13.02 -8.17
CA ASN A 391 23.25 -13.51 -8.22
C ASN A 391 24.05 -13.09 -6.98
N ILE A 392 23.86 -11.85 -6.48
CA ILE A 392 24.48 -11.42 -5.22
C ILE A 392 23.99 -12.30 -4.06
N ALA A 393 22.67 -12.54 -3.98
CA ALA A 393 22.10 -13.41 -2.96
C ALA A 393 22.69 -14.82 -2.99
N LYS A 394 22.83 -15.38 -4.19
CA LYS A 394 23.46 -16.70 -4.39
C LYS A 394 24.93 -16.68 -3.99
N ALA A 395 25.70 -15.66 -4.38
CA ALA A 395 27.10 -15.51 -4.03
C ALA A 395 27.30 -15.41 -2.51
N LEU A 396 26.49 -14.64 -1.81
CA LEU A 396 26.50 -14.54 -0.35
C LEU A 396 26.20 -15.90 0.32
N HIS A 397 25.23 -16.64 -0.19
CA HIS A 397 24.93 -17.98 0.33
C HIS A 397 26.10 -18.94 0.16
N LEU A 398 26.77 -18.94 -1.00
CA LEU A 398 27.94 -19.77 -1.26
C LEU A 398 29.11 -19.43 -0.32
N ARG A 399 29.13 -18.20 0.23
CA ARG A 399 30.08 -17.75 1.25
C ARG A 399 29.56 -17.92 2.68
N GLU A 400 28.49 -18.71 2.86
CA GLU A 400 27.87 -19.04 4.16
C GLU A 400 27.39 -17.78 4.95
N LYS A 401 26.99 -16.72 4.23
CA LYS A 401 26.47 -15.51 4.88
C LYS A 401 24.97 -15.62 5.16
N ALA A 402 24.59 -15.26 6.38
CA ALA A 402 23.19 -15.20 6.82
C ALA A 402 22.54 -13.87 6.34
N GLY A 403 22.48 -13.68 5.02
CA GLY A 403 21.90 -12.48 4.41
C GLY A 403 20.43 -12.62 4.08
N SER A 404 19.87 -11.58 3.50
CA SER A 404 18.48 -11.49 3.05
C SER A 404 18.38 -10.80 1.69
N ILE A 405 17.29 -11.06 0.96
CA ILE A 405 16.94 -10.38 -0.29
C ILE A 405 15.52 -9.84 -0.22
N SER A 406 15.30 -8.63 -0.73
CA SER A 406 13.98 -8.02 -0.88
C SER A 406 13.82 -7.45 -2.27
N LEU A 407 12.70 -7.75 -2.94
CA LEU A 407 12.43 -7.28 -4.30
C LEU A 407 11.10 -6.52 -4.33
N VAL A 408 11.15 -5.25 -4.75
CA VAL A 408 9.99 -4.37 -4.82
C VAL A 408 9.22 -4.62 -6.12
N VAL A 409 7.90 -4.75 -6.00
CA VAL A 409 6.98 -4.85 -7.14
C VAL A 409 6.01 -3.65 -7.15
N PRO A 410 5.38 -3.32 -8.31
CA PRO A 410 4.76 -2.00 -8.46
C PRO A 410 3.52 -1.78 -7.59
N GLU A 411 2.55 -2.71 -7.59
CA GLU A 411 1.22 -2.49 -7.05
C GLU A 411 0.89 -3.46 -5.91
N ALA A 412 -0.15 -3.13 -5.16
CA ALA A 412 -0.49 -3.76 -3.88
C ALA A 412 -0.68 -5.29 -3.94
N ASN A 413 -1.10 -5.82 -5.10
CA ASN A 413 -1.32 -7.25 -5.32
C ASN A 413 -0.57 -7.81 -6.54
N SER A 414 0.46 -7.12 -7.05
CA SER A 414 1.22 -7.57 -8.21
C SER A 414 1.79 -8.99 -8.02
N LEU A 415 2.35 -9.27 -6.84
CA LEU A 415 2.91 -10.58 -6.55
C LEU A 415 1.83 -11.66 -6.45
N GLY A 416 0.71 -11.38 -5.76
CA GLY A 416 -0.40 -12.30 -5.64
C GLY A 416 -1.04 -12.64 -6.99
N LEU A 417 -1.19 -11.64 -7.85
CA LEU A 417 -1.70 -11.84 -9.20
C LEU A 417 -0.75 -12.67 -10.08
N ALA A 418 0.57 -12.43 -9.99
CA ALA A 418 1.55 -13.27 -10.67
C ALA A 418 1.53 -14.73 -10.20
N MET A 419 1.24 -14.98 -8.91
CA MET A 419 1.03 -16.33 -8.37
C MET A 419 -0.25 -16.97 -8.90
N LEU A 420 -1.30 -16.20 -9.14
CA LEU A 420 -2.57 -16.66 -9.73
C LEU A 420 -2.38 -17.06 -11.21
N GLY A 421 -1.45 -16.42 -11.91
CA GLY A 421 -1.13 -16.65 -13.32
C GLY A 421 -1.87 -15.71 -14.27
N GLY A 422 -2.01 -16.12 -15.53
CA GLY A 422 -2.59 -15.30 -16.61
C GLY A 422 -1.51 -14.58 -17.42
N GLU A 423 -1.76 -14.41 -18.73
CA GLU A 423 -0.86 -13.70 -19.64
C GLU A 423 -1.02 -12.16 -19.53
N SER A 424 -0.25 -11.40 -20.32
CA SER A 424 -0.25 -9.93 -20.28
C SER A 424 -1.53 -9.33 -20.89
N VAL A 425 -1.81 -8.07 -20.54
CA VAL A 425 -2.89 -7.30 -21.19
C VAL A 425 -2.63 -7.13 -22.68
N ASP A 426 -1.37 -7.04 -23.10
CA ASP A 426 -0.98 -6.97 -24.51
C ASP A 426 -1.43 -8.19 -25.29
N ALA A 427 -1.30 -9.39 -24.70
CA ALA A 427 -1.74 -10.63 -25.30
C ALA A 427 -3.27 -10.72 -25.37
N ALA A 428 -3.98 -10.21 -24.34
CA ALA A 428 -5.43 -10.11 -24.35
C ALA A 428 -5.95 -9.25 -25.51
N LEU A 429 -5.40 -8.03 -25.63
CA LEU A 429 -5.79 -7.10 -26.69
C LEU A 429 -5.46 -7.68 -28.09
N GLN A 430 -4.31 -8.34 -28.22
CA GLN A 430 -3.94 -8.98 -29.48
C GLN A 430 -4.88 -10.13 -29.85
N ALA A 431 -5.33 -10.93 -28.87
CA ALA A 431 -6.27 -12.01 -29.14
C ALA A 431 -7.63 -11.50 -29.67
N VAL A 432 -8.06 -10.32 -29.21
CA VAL A 432 -9.29 -9.67 -29.72
C VAL A 432 -9.06 -9.12 -31.12
N ILE A 433 -7.94 -8.42 -31.36
CA ILE A 433 -7.58 -7.88 -32.68
C ILE A 433 -7.47 -9.01 -33.73
N ASP A 434 -6.90 -10.15 -33.35
CA ASP A 434 -6.78 -11.34 -34.19
C ASP A 434 -8.13 -12.08 -34.42
N GLY A 435 -9.23 -11.65 -33.78
CA GLY A 435 -10.53 -12.29 -33.88
C GLY A 435 -10.62 -13.63 -33.14
N LYS A 436 -9.66 -13.96 -32.25
CA LYS A 436 -9.70 -15.16 -31.39
C LYS A 436 -10.70 -15.01 -30.25
N ALA A 437 -10.98 -13.79 -29.84
CA ALA A 437 -11.99 -13.42 -28.88
C ALA A 437 -12.83 -12.26 -29.43
N ASP A 438 -14.09 -12.18 -29.02
CA ASP A 438 -15.04 -11.16 -29.48
C ASP A 438 -15.77 -10.46 -28.33
N ALA A 439 -15.44 -10.81 -27.07
CA ALA A 439 -15.94 -10.15 -25.88
C ALA A 439 -14.81 -9.93 -24.86
N ILE A 440 -14.85 -8.79 -24.19
CA ILE A 440 -13.87 -8.39 -23.17
C ILE A 440 -14.60 -8.15 -21.85
N VAL A 441 -14.09 -8.73 -20.76
CA VAL A 441 -14.49 -8.40 -19.39
C VAL A 441 -13.28 -7.83 -18.65
N VAL A 442 -13.36 -6.57 -18.23
CA VAL A 442 -12.27 -5.87 -17.52
C VAL A 442 -12.63 -5.73 -16.05
N LEU A 443 -11.70 -6.02 -15.16
CA LEU A 443 -11.84 -5.89 -13.71
C LEU A 443 -10.92 -4.80 -13.18
N GLU A 444 -11.49 -3.70 -12.62
CA GLU A 444 -10.80 -2.66 -11.86
C GLU A 444 -9.48 -2.18 -12.51
N ASN A 445 -9.51 -1.98 -13.83
CA ASN A 445 -8.31 -1.64 -14.59
C ASN A 445 -8.62 -0.67 -15.73
N ASP A 446 -7.78 0.37 -15.87
CA ASP A 446 -7.85 1.27 -17.02
C ASP A 446 -6.80 0.88 -18.05
N LEU A 447 -7.24 0.29 -19.15
CA LEU A 447 -6.38 -0.23 -20.23
C LEU A 447 -5.53 0.87 -20.88
N PHE A 448 -6.05 2.10 -20.93
CA PHE A 448 -5.34 3.24 -21.51
C PHE A 448 -4.14 3.71 -20.66
N THR A 449 -4.07 3.31 -19.39
CA THR A 449 -2.90 3.55 -18.53
C THR A 449 -1.88 2.41 -18.59
N ARG A 450 -2.23 1.27 -19.20
CA ARG A 450 -1.37 0.07 -19.26
C ARG A 450 -0.66 -0.09 -20.59
N VAL A 451 -1.34 0.22 -21.68
CA VAL A 451 -0.88 -0.03 -23.04
C VAL A 451 -1.17 1.19 -23.91
N ASP A 452 -0.44 1.30 -25.01
CA ASP A 452 -0.63 2.36 -25.99
C ASP A 452 -2.09 2.49 -26.44
N ALA A 453 -2.60 3.72 -26.46
CA ALA A 453 -4.00 4.01 -26.75
C ALA A 453 -4.44 3.53 -28.15
N VAL A 454 -3.54 3.48 -29.13
CA VAL A 454 -3.86 3.00 -30.48
C VAL A 454 -4.22 1.52 -30.44
N LYS A 455 -3.43 0.71 -29.71
CA LYS A 455 -3.68 -0.72 -29.55
C LYS A 455 -4.95 -0.99 -28.74
N VAL A 456 -5.16 -0.22 -27.67
CA VAL A 456 -6.38 -0.34 -26.87
C VAL A 456 -7.61 -0.04 -27.70
N ASN A 457 -7.62 1.08 -28.43
CA ASN A 457 -8.75 1.42 -29.31
C ASN A 457 -8.99 0.35 -30.38
N ALA A 458 -7.95 -0.14 -31.05
CA ALA A 458 -8.09 -1.20 -32.04
C ALA A 458 -8.75 -2.48 -31.49
N ALA A 459 -8.39 -2.87 -30.26
CA ALA A 459 -9.00 -4.03 -29.60
C ALA A 459 -10.45 -3.77 -29.18
N LEU A 460 -10.75 -2.59 -28.61
CA LEU A 460 -12.12 -2.23 -28.20
C LEU A 460 -13.04 -2.06 -29.41
N ASP A 461 -12.55 -1.57 -30.54
CA ASP A 461 -13.31 -1.45 -31.79
C ASP A 461 -13.55 -2.82 -32.47
N ALA A 462 -12.64 -3.77 -32.29
CA ALA A 462 -12.79 -5.15 -32.78
C ALA A 462 -13.72 -6.01 -31.90
N ALA A 463 -13.80 -5.68 -30.62
CA ALA A 463 -14.70 -6.37 -29.69
C ALA A 463 -16.18 -6.08 -30.02
N LYS A 464 -17.01 -7.13 -29.95
CA LYS A 464 -18.47 -6.97 -30.09
C LYS A 464 -19.13 -6.58 -28.76
N VAL A 465 -18.46 -6.88 -27.63
CA VAL A 465 -18.95 -6.60 -26.29
C VAL A 465 -17.79 -6.25 -25.38
N VAL A 466 -17.95 -5.18 -24.63
CA VAL A 466 -17.03 -4.75 -23.57
C VAL A 466 -17.82 -4.55 -22.27
N ILE A 467 -17.52 -5.36 -21.25
CA ILE A 467 -18.07 -5.22 -19.90
C ILE A 467 -16.95 -4.82 -18.96
N VAL A 468 -17.18 -3.79 -18.16
CA VAL A 468 -16.18 -3.30 -17.18
C VAL A 468 -16.78 -3.34 -15.78
N ALA A 469 -16.14 -4.07 -14.88
CA ALA A 469 -16.44 -4.01 -13.44
C ALA A 469 -15.40 -3.12 -12.78
N ASP A 470 -15.74 -1.88 -12.44
CA ASP A 470 -14.81 -0.90 -11.87
C ASP A 470 -15.48 0.00 -10.83
N HIS A 471 -14.71 0.47 -9.89
CA HIS A 471 -15.11 1.44 -8.88
C HIS A 471 -14.77 2.89 -9.28
N GLN A 472 -14.13 3.10 -10.42
CA GLN A 472 -13.79 4.41 -10.96
C GLN A 472 -14.42 4.61 -12.35
N LYS A 473 -14.69 5.87 -12.67
CA LYS A 473 -14.91 6.28 -14.05
C LYS A 473 -13.54 6.48 -14.70
N THR A 474 -13.27 5.73 -15.77
CA THR A 474 -12.00 5.70 -16.50
C THR A 474 -12.24 5.79 -18.00
N ALA A 475 -11.18 5.99 -18.79
CA ALA A 475 -11.28 5.95 -20.25
C ALA A 475 -11.79 4.57 -20.76
N THR A 476 -11.49 3.50 -20.04
CA THR A 476 -12.00 2.15 -20.36
C THR A 476 -13.50 2.02 -20.07
N THR A 477 -13.99 2.56 -18.94
CA THR A 477 -15.45 2.54 -18.64
C THR A 477 -16.26 3.37 -19.61
N ASP A 478 -15.70 4.45 -20.18
CA ASP A 478 -16.37 5.28 -21.19
C ASP A 478 -16.53 4.55 -22.54
N ARG A 479 -15.84 3.41 -22.74
CA ARG A 479 -15.92 2.55 -23.93
C ARG A 479 -16.71 1.25 -23.69
N ALA A 480 -17.28 1.06 -22.49
CA ALA A 480 -17.99 -0.17 -22.13
C ALA A 480 -19.45 -0.16 -22.61
N ASP A 481 -19.94 -1.32 -23.07
CA ASP A 481 -21.36 -1.55 -23.33
C ASP A 481 -22.16 -1.65 -22.03
N LEU A 482 -21.50 -2.16 -20.98
CA LEU A 482 -22.07 -2.27 -19.64
C LEU A 482 -20.98 -2.05 -18.58
N VAL A 483 -21.22 -1.14 -17.65
CA VAL A 483 -20.41 -0.93 -16.46
C VAL A 483 -21.09 -1.52 -15.25
N LEU A 484 -20.41 -2.40 -14.53
CA LEU A 484 -20.83 -2.95 -13.24
C LEU A 484 -20.06 -2.23 -12.13
N PRO A 485 -20.72 -1.55 -11.19
CA PRO A 485 -20.04 -0.76 -10.16
C PRO A 485 -19.39 -1.66 -9.12
N ALA A 486 -18.06 -1.75 -9.18
CA ALA A 486 -17.28 -2.49 -8.20
C ALA A 486 -17.09 -1.71 -6.90
N ALA A 487 -16.93 -2.41 -5.79
CA ALA A 487 -16.62 -1.83 -4.50
C ALA A 487 -15.16 -1.38 -4.44
N SER A 488 -14.91 -0.21 -3.87
CA SER A 488 -13.55 0.18 -3.47
C SER A 488 -13.10 -0.61 -2.24
N PHE A 489 -11.82 -0.50 -1.87
CA PHE A 489 -11.27 -1.16 -0.68
C PHE A 489 -11.98 -0.79 0.63
N ALA A 490 -12.72 0.32 0.66
CA ALA A 490 -13.48 0.76 1.82
C ALA A 490 -14.92 0.22 1.82
N GLU A 491 -15.44 -0.17 0.67
CA GLU A 491 -16.83 -0.63 0.46
C GLU A 491 -16.94 -2.17 0.34
N GLY A 492 -15.81 -2.86 0.25
CA GLY A 492 -15.73 -4.32 0.14
C GLY A 492 -14.61 -4.91 0.96
N ASP A 493 -14.46 -6.23 0.87
CA ASP A 493 -13.39 -7.00 1.50
C ASP A 493 -12.61 -7.84 0.47
N GLY A 494 -11.41 -8.27 0.85
CA GLY A 494 -10.55 -9.06 -0.03
C GLY A 494 -9.17 -9.32 0.56
N THR A 495 -8.35 -10.07 -0.17
CA THR A 495 -6.98 -10.42 0.20
C THR A 495 -5.98 -9.84 -0.80
N LEU A 496 -4.89 -9.26 -0.27
CA LEU A 496 -3.74 -8.78 -1.05
C LEU A 496 -2.48 -9.53 -0.61
N VAL A 497 -1.54 -9.71 -1.53
CA VAL A 497 -0.22 -10.30 -1.24
C VAL A 497 0.86 -9.25 -1.47
N SER A 498 1.56 -8.89 -0.39
CA SER A 498 2.66 -7.90 -0.43
C SER A 498 3.90 -8.44 -1.12
N GLN A 499 4.87 -7.56 -1.39
CA GLN A 499 6.17 -7.91 -1.99
C GLN A 499 7.00 -8.92 -1.18
N GLU A 500 6.75 -9.06 0.11
CA GLU A 500 7.37 -10.07 0.98
C GLU A 500 6.61 -11.41 0.98
N GLY A 501 5.59 -11.58 0.11
CA GLY A 501 4.77 -12.78 0.06
C GLY A 501 3.76 -12.90 1.21
N ARG A 502 3.49 -11.84 1.96
CA ARG A 502 2.52 -11.81 3.05
C ARG A 502 1.12 -11.58 2.53
N ALA A 503 0.25 -12.57 2.66
CA ALA A 503 -1.17 -12.40 2.42
C ALA A 503 -1.84 -11.70 3.60
N GLN A 504 -2.62 -10.68 3.33
CA GLN A 504 -3.34 -9.91 4.33
C GLN A 504 -4.75 -9.56 3.83
N ARG A 505 -5.73 -9.65 4.72
CA ARG A 505 -7.12 -9.32 4.42
C ARG A 505 -7.43 -7.88 4.80
N PHE A 506 -8.09 -7.14 3.90
CA PHE A 506 -8.78 -5.90 4.22
C PHE A 506 -10.27 -6.17 4.39
N PHE A 507 -10.91 -5.41 5.27
CA PHE A 507 -12.32 -5.57 5.61
C PHE A 507 -13.10 -4.34 5.18
N GLN A 508 -14.36 -4.56 4.79
CA GLN A 508 -15.31 -3.51 4.47
C GLN A 508 -15.40 -2.50 5.63
N VAL A 509 -15.22 -1.22 5.32
CA VAL A 509 -15.35 -0.11 6.27
C VAL A 509 -16.81 0.30 6.42
N PHE A 510 -17.52 0.42 5.31
CA PHE A 510 -18.93 0.81 5.28
C PHE A 510 -19.67 0.20 4.08
N ASP A 511 -20.96 0.07 4.26
CA ASP A 511 -21.87 -0.30 3.17
C ASP A 511 -22.62 0.97 2.71
N PRO A 512 -22.40 1.44 1.47
CA PRO A 512 -23.04 2.66 0.98
C PRO A 512 -24.56 2.57 0.86
N THR A 513 -25.14 1.37 0.82
CA THR A 513 -26.59 1.16 0.71
C THR A 513 -27.36 1.65 1.95
N TYR A 514 -26.70 1.75 3.11
CA TYR A 514 -27.31 2.35 4.31
C TYR A 514 -27.62 3.84 4.15
N LEU A 515 -26.92 4.52 3.26
CA LEU A 515 -27.11 5.95 3.02
C LEU A 515 -28.04 6.21 1.86
N ASP A 516 -27.95 5.39 0.82
CA ASP A 516 -28.78 5.47 -0.37
C ASP A 516 -29.03 4.04 -0.91
N ALA A 517 -30.23 3.54 -0.68
CA ALA A 517 -30.64 2.20 -1.11
C ALA A 517 -30.64 2.02 -2.65
N SER A 518 -30.50 3.08 -3.42
CA SER A 518 -30.37 2.99 -4.89
C SER A 518 -28.95 2.61 -5.33
N ILE A 519 -27.96 2.67 -4.43
CA ILE A 519 -26.60 2.27 -4.73
C ILE A 519 -26.52 0.74 -4.84
N LEU A 520 -25.93 0.25 -5.92
CA LEU A 520 -25.78 -1.19 -6.22
C LEU A 520 -24.29 -1.52 -6.41
N VAL A 521 -23.47 -1.18 -5.43
CA VAL A 521 -22.02 -1.46 -5.43
C VAL A 521 -21.75 -2.79 -4.74
N HIS A 522 -21.05 -3.69 -5.41
CA HIS A 522 -20.60 -4.98 -4.87
C HIS A 522 -19.14 -5.23 -5.17
N GLU A 523 -18.47 -6.07 -4.39
CA GLU A 523 -17.11 -6.51 -4.68
C GLU A 523 -17.03 -7.16 -6.07
N GLY A 524 -15.91 -6.98 -6.75
CA GLY A 524 -15.68 -7.53 -8.10
C GLY A 524 -15.98 -9.03 -8.17
N TRP A 525 -15.56 -9.80 -7.15
CA TRP A 525 -15.82 -11.24 -7.10
C TRP A 525 -17.31 -11.58 -7.02
N ARG A 526 -18.14 -10.76 -6.34
CA ARG A 526 -19.60 -10.99 -6.27
C ARG A 526 -20.27 -10.78 -7.63
N TRP A 527 -19.91 -9.68 -8.31
CA TRP A 527 -20.40 -9.43 -9.67
C TRP A 527 -20.06 -10.56 -10.62
N LEU A 528 -18.79 -10.96 -10.65
CA LEU A 528 -18.28 -11.96 -11.59
C LEU A 528 -18.82 -13.36 -11.30
N HIS A 529 -18.95 -13.73 -10.03
CA HIS A 529 -19.54 -15.01 -9.64
C HIS A 529 -21.05 -15.07 -9.92
N ALA A 530 -21.80 -14.02 -9.61
CA ALA A 530 -23.22 -13.94 -9.94
C ALA A 530 -23.44 -14.01 -11.45
N LEU A 531 -22.63 -13.30 -12.24
CA LEU A 531 -22.67 -13.37 -13.70
C LEU A 531 -22.37 -14.78 -14.23
N ARG A 532 -21.34 -15.44 -13.69
CA ARG A 532 -21.01 -16.84 -14.01
C ARG A 532 -22.18 -17.78 -13.70
N SER A 533 -22.79 -17.60 -12.54
CA SER A 533 -23.94 -18.39 -12.10
C SER A 533 -25.15 -18.20 -13.05
N THR A 534 -25.42 -16.98 -13.47
CA THR A 534 -26.48 -16.64 -14.45
C THR A 534 -26.19 -17.27 -15.82
N LEU A 535 -24.94 -17.15 -16.32
CA LEU A 535 -24.52 -17.75 -17.59
C LEU A 535 -24.68 -19.28 -17.62
N LEU A 536 -24.35 -19.94 -16.51
CA LEU A 536 -24.38 -21.41 -16.39
C LEU A 536 -25.74 -21.94 -15.90
N ASN A 537 -26.68 -21.05 -15.60
CA ASN A 537 -27.93 -21.39 -14.94
C ASN A 537 -27.75 -22.22 -13.66
N LYS A 538 -26.84 -21.79 -12.80
CA LYS A 538 -26.48 -22.41 -11.52
C LYS A 538 -26.80 -21.47 -10.36
N PRO A 539 -27.06 -21.99 -9.16
CA PRO A 539 -27.21 -21.13 -7.98
C PRO A 539 -25.88 -20.43 -7.62
N VAL A 540 -25.99 -19.26 -7.00
CA VAL A 540 -24.84 -18.56 -6.41
C VAL A 540 -24.43 -19.29 -5.14
N ASP A 541 -23.25 -19.91 -5.14
CA ASP A 541 -22.72 -20.72 -4.03
C ASP A 541 -21.65 -20.00 -3.22
N TRP A 542 -20.99 -18.98 -3.81
CA TRP A 542 -20.09 -18.10 -3.06
C TRP A 542 -20.87 -16.91 -2.48
N THR A 543 -21.22 -17.01 -1.21
CA THR A 543 -21.96 -15.97 -0.49
C THR A 543 -21.08 -15.17 0.48
N LEU A 544 -19.93 -15.73 0.86
CA LEU A 544 -18.92 -15.13 1.74
C LEU A 544 -17.57 -15.09 1.04
N LEU A 545 -16.75 -14.11 1.38
CA LEU A 545 -15.38 -14.00 0.88
C LEU A 545 -14.58 -15.30 1.13
N ASP A 546 -14.78 -15.94 2.30
CA ASP A 546 -14.08 -17.18 2.66
C ASP A 546 -14.32 -18.33 1.67
N HIS A 547 -15.50 -18.40 1.03
CA HIS A 547 -15.78 -19.40 0.00
C HIS A 547 -14.86 -19.21 -1.22
N VAL A 548 -14.69 -17.97 -1.64
CA VAL A 548 -13.82 -17.62 -2.77
C VAL A 548 -12.35 -17.81 -2.40
N THR A 549 -11.96 -17.38 -1.20
CA THR A 549 -10.58 -17.57 -0.69
C THR A 549 -10.21 -19.04 -0.64
N GLN A 550 -11.11 -19.91 -0.16
CA GLN A 550 -10.91 -21.36 -0.15
C GLN A 550 -10.80 -21.94 -1.56
N ALA A 551 -11.68 -21.50 -2.48
CA ALA A 551 -11.64 -21.95 -3.87
C ALA A 551 -10.32 -21.52 -4.56
N THR A 552 -9.87 -20.29 -4.32
CA THR A 552 -8.58 -19.79 -4.82
C THR A 552 -7.42 -20.63 -4.30
N ALA A 553 -7.38 -20.90 -2.99
CA ALA A 553 -6.33 -21.70 -2.37
C ALA A 553 -6.32 -23.15 -2.89
N ALA A 554 -7.50 -23.75 -3.10
CA ALA A 554 -7.62 -25.11 -3.61
C ALA A 554 -7.18 -25.25 -5.08
N SER A 555 -7.44 -24.23 -5.91
CA SER A 555 -7.11 -24.25 -7.34
C SER A 555 -5.67 -23.83 -7.65
N THR A 556 -5.03 -23.07 -6.77
CA THR A 556 -3.72 -22.45 -7.02
C THR A 556 -2.74 -22.83 -5.91
N PRO A 557 -1.88 -23.87 -6.13
CA PRO A 557 -0.98 -24.38 -5.09
C PRO A 557 -0.06 -23.34 -4.47
N ALA A 558 0.38 -22.35 -5.25
CA ALA A 558 1.21 -21.23 -4.75
C ALA A 558 0.48 -20.35 -3.71
N LEU A 559 -0.85 -20.35 -3.71
CA LEU A 559 -1.72 -19.59 -2.81
C LEU A 559 -2.39 -20.47 -1.75
N ALA A 560 -2.03 -21.75 -1.62
CA ALA A 560 -2.70 -22.69 -0.72
C ALA A 560 -2.79 -22.21 0.74
N ARG A 561 -1.81 -21.42 1.20
CA ARG A 561 -1.74 -20.93 2.57
C ARG A 561 -2.51 -19.63 2.84
N ILE A 562 -3.18 -19.05 1.85
CA ILE A 562 -3.92 -17.81 2.08
C ILE A 562 -5.08 -17.98 3.07
N VAL A 563 -5.64 -19.17 3.17
CA VAL A 563 -6.69 -19.52 4.14
C VAL A 563 -6.21 -19.45 5.58
N ASP A 564 -4.92 -19.70 5.81
CA ASP A 564 -4.29 -19.66 7.14
C ASP A 564 -3.74 -18.27 7.46
N ALA A 565 -3.46 -17.46 6.42
CA ALA A 565 -2.79 -16.18 6.55
C ALA A 565 -3.74 -15.03 6.95
N ALA A 566 -5.04 -15.21 6.77
CA ALA A 566 -6.05 -14.21 7.09
C ALA A 566 -7.15 -14.82 7.96
N PRO A 567 -7.68 -14.08 8.95
CA PRO A 567 -8.82 -14.54 9.71
C PRO A 567 -10.05 -14.66 8.82
N SER A 568 -11.00 -15.52 9.19
CA SER A 568 -12.30 -15.62 8.53
C SER A 568 -12.98 -14.25 8.40
N ALA A 569 -13.76 -14.03 7.35
CA ALA A 569 -14.55 -12.81 7.18
C ALA A 569 -15.53 -12.58 8.35
N ALA A 570 -15.95 -13.65 9.00
CA ALA A 570 -16.81 -13.63 10.20
C ALA A 570 -16.03 -13.55 11.52
N PHE A 571 -14.69 -13.47 11.47
CA PHE A 571 -13.88 -13.44 12.69
C PHE A 571 -14.21 -12.24 13.57
N ARG A 572 -14.45 -12.54 14.85
CA ARG A 572 -14.65 -11.54 15.92
C ARG A 572 -13.92 -12.00 17.17
N ILE A 573 -13.24 -11.09 17.84
CA ILE A 573 -12.63 -11.36 19.13
C ILE A 573 -13.67 -11.03 20.19
N LYS A 574 -14.03 -12.00 21.03
CA LYS A 574 -14.98 -11.81 22.12
C LYS A 574 -14.49 -10.69 23.06
N GLY A 575 -15.36 -9.71 23.32
CA GLY A 575 -15.03 -8.56 24.16
C GLY A 575 -14.15 -7.50 23.51
N MET A 576 -13.78 -7.67 22.26
CA MET A 576 -12.98 -6.72 21.50
C MET A 576 -13.77 -6.15 20.33
N LYS A 577 -13.80 -4.83 20.21
CA LYS A 577 -14.45 -4.16 19.10
C LYS A 577 -13.57 -4.22 17.87
N LEU A 578 -14.04 -4.87 16.84
CA LEU A 578 -13.65 -4.50 15.50
C LEU A 578 -14.46 -3.26 15.15
N ALA A 579 -13.80 -2.11 15.07
CA ALA A 579 -14.50 -0.85 14.92
C ALA A 579 -15.03 -0.71 13.49
N ARG A 580 -16.18 -1.30 13.24
CA ARG A 580 -16.94 -1.12 11.99
C ARG A 580 -18.05 -0.09 12.12
N GLU A 581 -18.38 0.28 13.36
CA GLU A 581 -19.42 1.24 13.64
C GLU A 581 -18.90 2.37 14.53
N PRO A 582 -19.49 3.57 14.47
CA PRO A 582 -19.20 4.63 15.42
C PRO A 582 -19.51 4.16 16.84
N LEU A 583 -18.75 4.67 17.80
CA LEU A 583 -18.98 4.39 19.23
C LEU A 583 -20.35 4.89 19.70
N ARG A 584 -20.92 5.86 18.99
CA ARG A 584 -22.23 6.43 19.23
C ARG A 584 -23.03 6.43 17.94
N TYR A 585 -24.24 5.93 18.01
CA TYR A 585 -25.12 5.75 16.86
C TYR A 585 -25.38 7.04 16.07
N SER A 586 -25.64 8.14 16.75
CA SER A 586 -26.03 9.40 16.10
C SER A 586 -24.89 10.38 15.93
N GLY A 587 -23.81 10.27 16.68
CA GLY A 587 -22.74 11.27 16.78
C GLY A 587 -23.21 12.64 17.25
N ARG A 588 -24.44 12.77 17.71
CA ARG A 588 -25.11 14.02 18.05
C ARG A 588 -25.42 14.19 19.53
N THR A 589 -24.88 13.36 20.40
CA THR A 589 -25.20 13.36 21.82
C THR A 589 -25.00 14.72 22.46
N ALA A 590 -23.88 15.39 22.14
CA ALA A 590 -23.60 16.71 22.67
C ALA A 590 -24.60 17.80 22.20
N MET A 591 -25.19 17.62 21.01
CA MET A 591 -26.16 18.55 20.45
C MET A 591 -27.60 18.28 20.90
N ARG A 592 -27.89 17.10 21.40
CA ARG A 592 -29.22 16.65 21.80
C ARG A 592 -29.28 16.14 23.24
N ALA A 593 -28.28 16.42 24.04
CA ALA A 593 -28.23 15.96 25.43
C ALA A 593 -29.41 16.42 26.29
N ASN A 594 -30.04 17.54 25.93
CA ASN A 594 -31.25 18.04 26.57
C ASN A 594 -32.54 17.33 26.12
N ILE A 595 -32.50 16.55 25.05
CA ILE A 595 -33.67 15.87 24.48
C ILE A 595 -33.64 14.38 24.80
N SER A 596 -32.46 13.77 24.79
CA SER A 596 -32.29 12.35 25.08
C SER A 596 -30.92 12.13 25.73
N VAL A 597 -30.97 11.61 26.97
CA VAL A 597 -29.76 11.17 27.68
C VAL A 597 -29.30 9.82 27.17
N HIS A 598 -30.19 9.06 26.56
CA HIS A 598 -29.90 7.74 26.00
C HIS A 598 -29.95 7.76 24.49
N GLU A 599 -28.84 7.45 23.86
CA GLU A 599 -28.84 7.15 22.44
C GLU A 599 -29.60 5.85 22.19
N PRO A 600 -30.30 5.74 21.04
CA PRO A 600 -30.84 4.46 20.60
C PRO A 600 -29.72 3.42 20.65
N ARG A 601 -30.02 2.23 21.13
CA ARG A 601 -29.03 1.14 21.09
C ARG A 601 -28.59 0.96 19.64
N THR A 602 -27.28 0.94 19.45
CA THR A 602 -26.70 0.51 18.19
C THR A 602 -27.26 -0.87 17.87
N PRO A 603 -27.81 -1.11 16.67
CA PRO A 603 -28.23 -2.44 16.26
C PRO A 603 -27.11 -3.42 16.59
N GLN A 604 -27.45 -4.58 17.12
CA GLN A 604 -26.45 -5.62 17.37
C GLN A 604 -25.89 -6.07 16.03
N ASP A 605 -24.75 -5.53 15.68
CA ASP A 605 -23.99 -6.00 14.55
C ASP A 605 -23.10 -7.14 15.05
N PRO A 606 -23.25 -8.37 14.51
CA PRO A 606 -22.35 -9.47 14.86
C PRO A 606 -20.90 -9.18 14.52
N ASP A 607 -20.65 -8.18 13.67
CA ASP A 607 -19.33 -7.72 13.27
C ASP A 607 -18.72 -6.72 14.24
N THR A 608 -19.51 -6.08 15.09
CA THR A 608 -19.00 -5.29 16.17
C THR A 608 -19.03 -6.12 17.44
N ALA A 609 -17.88 -6.35 18.00
CA ALA A 609 -17.79 -6.88 19.35
C ALA A 609 -18.33 -5.87 20.39
N PHE A 610 -19.07 -4.85 19.96
CA PHE A 610 -19.74 -3.93 20.88
C PHE A 610 -21.21 -3.83 20.57
N ALA A 611 -21.83 -4.76 21.11
CA ALA A 611 -23.04 -4.50 21.84
C ALA A 611 -22.83 -3.62 23.10
N PHE A 612 -21.64 -3.05 23.32
CA PHE A 612 -21.33 -2.23 24.49
C PHE A 612 -20.98 -0.83 24.03
N SER A 613 -21.67 0.19 24.50
CA SER A 613 -21.16 1.55 24.45
C SER A 613 -19.94 1.66 25.38
N MET A 614 -19.04 2.61 25.11
CA MET A 614 -17.95 2.93 26.06
C MET A 614 -18.46 3.44 27.43
N GLU A 615 -19.73 3.72 27.52
CA GLU A 615 -20.40 4.21 28.72
C GLU A 615 -20.97 3.05 29.60
N GLY A 616 -20.65 1.83 29.21
CA GLY A 616 -21.08 0.63 29.94
C GLY A 616 -22.35 0.02 29.36
N TYR A 617 -22.60 -1.20 29.78
CA TYR A 617 -23.82 -1.93 29.50
C TYR A 617 -24.95 -1.34 30.32
N SER A 618 -25.97 -0.83 29.70
CA SER A 618 -27.21 -0.47 30.37
C SER A 618 -28.17 -1.65 30.39
#